data_70b86fecefb5a97758cc135f9b8cebf6
#
_entry.id   70b86fecefb5a97758cc135f9b8cebf6
#
_cell.length_a   1.000
_cell.length_b   1.000
_cell.length_c   1.000
_cell.angle_alpha   90.00
_cell.angle_beta   90.00
_cell.angle_gamma   90.00
#
_symmetry.space_group_name_H-M   'P 1'
#
loop_
_entity.id
_entity.type
_entity.pdbx_description
1 polymer ?
#
loop_
_entity_poly.entity_id
_entity_poly.type
_entity_poly.pdbx_seq_one_letter_code
_entity_poly.pdbx_strand_id
1 'polypeptide(L)'
;MDTDLNQGIALFGDFFDAIGLSVAIIDQDGRYAYYNQECSQLDEYTAEQALGAYLLELYPELDENSSTLLQALRQGRSYRNHYQRYRNPRGKAVHQVHTTLPLKRADGRIVGAVELSRDLTVVSPLHQALVDLQQSVEEGADGGLMGIITDDAAMKQLIHQARRLARADVQVLIHGETGTGKELFARLLHQEGPRAERPFVVLNCAALPEPLFESTLFGTVRGAFTGAEDRRGVLESAHGGTLFLDEINSLPLSIQGKLLRALQEGTFSRVGSGAEVRVDVRVVAASNESPQRMLDERKIRPDLLYRLNVGCLAVPPLRERLRDIPLLAQSFLRKHGKVTGHRVQRISHAVMERMLRYHWPGNVRMLENVLLRSLILCEGGDELDFLLLEEEGEAAQRRAEERRPSAPAAPPPDGEGTLEQRMARYERRLLVDCLEGCANLTEAARRLGLPRATLQYKLKKHGIQLARTVLG
;
A
#
# COMPACT_ATOMS: atom_id res chain seq x y z
N MET A 1 -33.43 7.78 -25.57
CA MET A 1 -32.03 7.86 -25.17
C MET A 1 -31.51 9.28 -25.44
N ASP A 2 -30.87 9.92 -24.48
CA ASP A 2 -30.42 11.31 -24.59
C ASP A 2 -29.21 11.40 -25.56
N THR A 3 -29.27 12.29 -26.56
CA THR A 3 -28.24 12.43 -27.60
C THR A 3 -26.87 12.81 -27.01
N ASP A 4 -26.85 13.61 -25.93
CA ASP A 4 -25.62 14.05 -25.28
C ASP A 4 -24.95 12.92 -24.48
N LEU A 5 -25.74 12.04 -23.83
CA LEU A 5 -25.22 10.89 -23.12
C LEU A 5 -24.53 9.93 -24.10
N ASN A 6 -25.17 9.65 -25.24
CA ASN A 6 -24.60 8.78 -26.27
C ASN A 6 -23.32 9.35 -26.90
N GLN A 7 -23.25 10.67 -27.12
CA GLN A 7 -22.05 11.31 -27.61
C GLN A 7 -20.91 11.22 -26.57
N GLY A 8 -21.22 11.40 -25.28
CA GLY A 8 -20.25 11.23 -24.20
C GLY A 8 -19.71 9.80 -24.12
N ILE A 9 -20.61 8.81 -24.21
CA ILE A 9 -20.23 7.39 -24.22
C ILE A 9 -19.36 7.07 -25.45
N ALA A 10 -19.73 7.54 -26.63
CA ALA A 10 -18.96 7.33 -27.86
C ALA A 10 -17.55 8.00 -27.81
N LEU A 11 -17.42 9.12 -27.09
CA LEU A 11 -16.14 9.81 -26.94
C LEU A 11 -15.19 9.16 -25.93
N PHE A 12 -15.74 8.61 -24.84
CA PHE A 12 -14.96 8.10 -23.73
C PHE A 12 -15.00 6.57 -23.59
N GLY A 13 -15.71 5.85 -24.44
CA GLY A 13 -15.88 4.39 -24.36
C GLY A 13 -14.54 3.65 -24.32
N ASP A 14 -13.64 3.91 -25.26
CA ASP A 14 -12.31 3.31 -25.32
C ASP A 14 -11.49 3.58 -24.04
N PHE A 15 -11.64 4.77 -23.46
CA PHE A 15 -11.01 5.11 -22.19
C PHE A 15 -11.59 4.28 -21.04
N PHE A 16 -12.92 4.12 -20.96
CA PHE A 16 -13.57 3.31 -19.94
C PHE A 16 -13.22 1.83 -20.05
N ASP A 17 -12.97 1.32 -21.26
CA ASP A 17 -12.50 -0.05 -21.47
C ASP A 17 -11.02 -0.23 -21.08
N ALA A 18 -10.22 0.82 -21.13
CA ALA A 18 -8.78 0.75 -20.86
C ALA A 18 -8.38 0.95 -19.38
N ILE A 19 -9.27 1.50 -18.53
CA ILE A 19 -8.89 1.88 -17.15
C ILE A 19 -8.82 0.71 -16.15
N GLY A 20 -9.25 -0.52 -16.54
CA GLY A 20 -9.22 -1.70 -15.68
C GLY A 20 -10.14 -1.60 -14.45
N LEU A 21 -11.24 -0.85 -14.57
CA LEU A 21 -12.31 -0.75 -13.59
C LEU A 21 -13.61 -1.18 -14.25
N SER A 22 -14.53 -1.76 -13.46
CA SER A 22 -15.89 -1.95 -13.94
C SER A 22 -16.58 -0.60 -14.07
N VAL A 23 -17.08 -0.30 -15.27
CA VAL A 23 -17.79 0.96 -15.57
C VAL A 23 -19.15 0.67 -16.13
N ALA A 24 -20.18 1.15 -15.43
CA ALA A 24 -21.58 1.05 -15.83
C ALA A 24 -22.22 2.45 -15.86
N ILE A 25 -23.00 2.73 -16.90
CA ILE A 25 -23.75 3.98 -17.04
C ILE A 25 -25.20 3.66 -17.30
N ILE A 26 -26.10 4.29 -16.54
CA ILE A 26 -27.54 4.23 -16.76
C ILE A 26 -28.05 5.57 -17.33
N ASP A 27 -29.06 5.51 -18.17
CA ASP A 27 -29.76 6.65 -18.72
C ASP A 27 -30.80 7.24 -17.73
N GLN A 28 -31.54 8.27 -18.16
CA GLN A 28 -32.59 8.92 -17.37
C GLN A 28 -33.74 7.99 -16.98
N ASP A 29 -33.93 6.89 -17.70
CA ASP A 29 -34.98 5.90 -17.46
C ASP A 29 -34.47 4.74 -16.56
N GLY A 30 -33.20 4.78 -16.12
CA GLY A 30 -32.58 3.76 -15.29
C GLY A 30 -32.15 2.52 -16.07
N ARG A 31 -32.01 2.64 -17.39
CA ARG A 31 -31.58 1.54 -18.28
C ARG A 31 -30.09 1.67 -18.56
N TYR A 32 -29.38 0.55 -18.65
CA TYR A 32 -27.96 0.53 -18.98
C TYR A 32 -27.71 1.08 -20.38
N ALA A 33 -26.98 2.19 -20.45
CA ALA A 33 -26.51 2.83 -21.68
C ALA A 33 -25.07 2.44 -22.02
N TYR A 34 -24.27 2.04 -21.01
CA TYR A 34 -22.91 1.54 -21.18
C TYR A 34 -22.59 0.50 -20.09
N TYR A 35 -21.82 -0.52 -20.49
CA TYR A 35 -21.45 -1.63 -19.63
C TYR A 35 -20.19 -2.29 -20.20
N ASN A 36 -19.02 -2.12 -19.52
CA ASN A 36 -17.75 -2.59 -20.05
C ASN A 36 -17.47 -4.09 -19.76
N GLN A 37 -16.33 -4.56 -20.26
CA GLN A 37 -15.95 -5.97 -20.13
C GLN A 37 -15.67 -6.34 -18.66
N GLU A 38 -15.12 -5.44 -17.86
CA GLU A 38 -14.87 -5.66 -16.42
C GLU A 38 -16.18 -5.85 -15.65
N CYS A 39 -17.23 -5.09 -15.97
CA CYS A 39 -18.57 -5.34 -15.44
C CYS A 39 -19.08 -6.73 -15.83
N SER A 40 -18.88 -7.12 -17.08
CA SER A 40 -19.31 -8.43 -17.58
C SER A 40 -18.63 -9.58 -16.84
N GLN A 41 -17.37 -9.45 -16.48
CA GLN A 41 -16.62 -10.43 -15.68
C GLN A 41 -17.11 -10.47 -14.23
N LEU A 42 -17.38 -9.32 -13.64
CA LEU A 42 -17.81 -9.18 -12.25
C LEU A 42 -19.20 -9.79 -12.03
N ASP A 43 -20.14 -9.45 -12.91
CA ASP A 43 -21.55 -9.82 -12.78
C ASP A 43 -21.93 -11.12 -13.52
N GLU A 44 -20.99 -11.65 -14.33
CA GLU A 44 -21.20 -12.82 -15.18
C GLU A 44 -22.36 -12.63 -16.19
N TYR A 45 -22.56 -11.39 -16.66
CA TYR A 45 -23.48 -10.97 -17.71
C TYR A 45 -22.73 -10.45 -18.92
N THR A 46 -23.24 -10.67 -20.13
CA THR A 46 -22.67 -10.02 -21.31
C THR A 46 -23.17 -8.58 -21.43
N ALA A 47 -22.34 -7.69 -22.01
CA ALA A 47 -22.79 -6.33 -22.30
C ALA A 47 -24.06 -6.27 -23.13
N GLU A 48 -24.27 -7.23 -24.08
CA GLU A 48 -25.48 -7.35 -24.91
C GLU A 48 -26.72 -7.63 -24.08
N GLN A 49 -26.59 -8.39 -22.99
CA GLN A 49 -27.70 -8.69 -22.08
C GLN A 49 -28.01 -7.51 -21.13
N ALA A 50 -27.01 -6.74 -20.77
CA ALA A 50 -27.15 -5.59 -19.86
C ALA A 50 -27.69 -4.36 -20.59
N LEU A 51 -27.18 -4.05 -21.78
CA LEU A 51 -27.55 -2.84 -22.54
C LEU A 51 -29.05 -2.76 -22.83
N GLY A 52 -29.65 -1.64 -22.43
CA GLY A 52 -31.09 -1.39 -22.58
C GLY A 52 -31.99 -2.04 -21.51
N ALA A 53 -31.46 -2.96 -20.68
CA ALA A 53 -32.21 -3.53 -19.58
C ALA A 53 -32.34 -2.49 -18.41
N TYR A 54 -33.48 -2.55 -17.72
CA TYR A 54 -33.66 -1.73 -16.52
C TYR A 54 -32.87 -2.34 -15.36
N LEU A 55 -32.20 -1.49 -14.57
CA LEU A 55 -31.27 -1.91 -13.53
C LEU A 55 -31.87 -2.96 -12.57
N LEU A 56 -33.09 -2.73 -12.07
CA LEU A 56 -33.72 -3.64 -11.10
C LEU A 56 -34.23 -4.96 -11.76
N GLU A 57 -34.30 -5.03 -13.09
CA GLU A 57 -34.57 -6.30 -13.81
C GLU A 57 -33.35 -7.24 -13.74
N LEU A 58 -32.13 -6.66 -13.76
CA LEU A 58 -30.89 -7.43 -13.63
C LEU A 58 -30.52 -7.74 -12.17
N TYR A 59 -30.89 -6.86 -11.25
CA TYR A 59 -30.56 -6.99 -9.82
C TYR A 59 -31.83 -6.94 -8.95
N PRO A 60 -32.63 -8.00 -8.91
CA PRO A 60 -33.92 -8.02 -8.21
C PRO A 60 -33.81 -7.93 -6.68
N GLU A 61 -32.61 -8.13 -6.13
CA GLU A 61 -32.34 -7.93 -4.68
C GLU A 61 -32.16 -6.44 -4.30
N LEU A 62 -31.96 -5.56 -5.29
CA LEU A 62 -31.86 -4.13 -5.10
C LEU A 62 -33.25 -3.47 -5.23
N ASP A 63 -33.41 -2.36 -4.58
CA ASP A 63 -34.56 -1.45 -4.73
C ASP A 63 -34.09 -0.02 -5.03
N GLU A 64 -35.01 0.91 -5.19
CA GLU A 64 -34.71 2.32 -5.47
C GLU A 64 -33.91 3.00 -4.35
N ASN A 65 -33.99 2.48 -3.13
CA ASN A 65 -33.32 3.04 -1.95
C ASN A 65 -31.99 2.36 -1.65
N SER A 66 -31.72 1.18 -2.18
CA SER A 66 -30.47 0.45 -2.01
C SER A 66 -29.54 0.60 -3.21
N SER A 67 -30.06 0.93 -4.40
CA SER A 67 -29.25 1.16 -5.60
C SER A 67 -28.64 2.56 -5.60
N THR A 68 -27.34 2.65 -5.51
CA THR A 68 -26.60 3.93 -5.56
C THR A 68 -26.70 4.62 -6.92
N LEU A 69 -26.79 3.86 -8.02
CA LEU A 69 -27.02 4.38 -9.37
C LEU A 69 -28.40 5.05 -9.48
N LEU A 70 -29.47 4.42 -8.99
CA LEU A 70 -30.79 5.03 -9.00
C LEU A 70 -30.91 6.23 -8.06
N GLN A 71 -30.24 6.19 -6.91
CA GLN A 71 -30.20 7.35 -6.01
C GLN A 71 -29.40 8.52 -6.63
N ALA A 72 -28.31 8.23 -7.34
CA ALA A 72 -27.56 9.26 -8.07
C ALA A 72 -28.41 9.86 -9.19
N LEU A 73 -29.15 9.02 -9.94
CA LEU A 73 -30.02 9.46 -11.01
C LEU A 73 -31.19 10.33 -10.50
N ARG A 74 -31.90 9.88 -9.47
CA ARG A 74 -33.16 10.51 -9.02
C ARG A 74 -32.97 11.62 -7.98
N GLN A 75 -31.96 11.47 -7.10
CA GLN A 75 -31.74 12.40 -5.98
C GLN A 75 -30.49 13.26 -6.17
N GLY A 76 -29.69 13.00 -7.24
CA GLY A 76 -28.45 13.72 -7.49
C GLY A 76 -27.35 13.43 -6.45
N ARG A 77 -27.48 12.36 -5.67
CA ARG A 77 -26.48 11.97 -4.66
C ARG A 77 -25.22 11.43 -5.33
N SER A 78 -24.08 11.72 -4.73
CA SER A 78 -22.79 11.18 -5.14
C SER A 78 -22.23 10.28 -4.04
N TYR A 79 -21.72 9.13 -4.43
CA TYR A 79 -21.05 8.17 -3.56
C TYR A 79 -19.59 8.09 -3.99
N ARG A 80 -18.66 8.14 -3.03
CA ARG A 80 -17.22 8.00 -3.33
C ARG A 80 -16.61 6.95 -2.42
N ASN A 81 -15.84 6.02 -3.01
CA ASN A 81 -15.21 4.92 -2.30
C ASN A 81 -16.20 4.16 -1.39
N HIS A 82 -17.42 3.99 -1.86
CA HIS A 82 -18.47 3.33 -1.10
C HIS A 82 -18.34 1.81 -1.24
N TYR A 83 -18.27 1.10 -0.11
CA TYR A 83 -18.26 -0.36 -0.12
C TYR A 83 -19.68 -0.89 -0.24
N GLN A 84 -19.87 -1.84 -1.17
CA GLN A 84 -21.15 -2.51 -1.37
C GLN A 84 -20.94 -4.03 -1.54
N ARG A 85 -21.81 -4.81 -0.91
CA ARG A 85 -21.95 -6.24 -1.14
C ARG A 85 -23.31 -6.47 -1.75
N TYR A 86 -23.36 -7.22 -2.84
CA TYR A 86 -24.60 -7.66 -3.46
C TYR A 86 -24.44 -9.08 -4.00
N ARG A 87 -25.53 -9.72 -4.42
CA ARG A 87 -25.46 -10.95 -5.17
C ARG A 87 -25.62 -10.63 -6.64
N ASN A 88 -24.70 -11.17 -7.44
CA ASN A 88 -24.88 -11.08 -8.88
C ASN A 88 -26.08 -11.94 -9.30
N PRO A 89 -26.58 -11.78 -10.53
CA PRO A 89 -27.76 -12.51 -11.02
C PRO A 89 -27.64 -14.03 -10.95
N ARG A 90 -26.42 -14.60 -10.82
CA ARG A 90 -26.21 -16.04 -10.60
C ARG A 90 -26.12 -16.42 -9.12
N GLY A 91 -26.39 -15.47 -8.21
CA GLY A 91 -26.41 -15.70 -6.77
C GLY A 91 -25.05 -15.67 -6.09
N LYS A 92 -23.95 -15.38 -6.83
CA LYS A 92 -22.59 -15.23 -6.28
C LYS A 92 -22.49 -13.90 -5.53
N ALA A 93 -21.96 -13.96 -4.31
CA ALA A 93 -21.71 -12.74 -3.56
C ALA A 93 -20.55 -11.95 -4.18
N VAL A 94 -20.81 -10.69 -4.52
CA VAL A 94 -19.83 -9.73 -5.04
C VAL A 94 -19.54 -8.69 -3.98
N HIS A 95 -18.28 -8.41 -3.79
CA HIS A 95 -17.78 -7.36 -2.90
C HIS A 95 -17.08 -6.31 -3.75
N GLN A 96 -17.59 -5.09 -3.77
CA GLN A 96 -17.00 -4.01 -4.54
C GLN A 96 -16.85 -2.70 -3.74
N VAL A 97 -15.88 -1.91 -4.15
CA VAL A 97 -15.79 -0.50 -3.79
C VAL A 97 -16.06 0.33 -5.04
N HIS A 98 -17.02 1.20 -4.95
CA HIS A 98 -17.45 1.98 -6.10
C HIS A 98 -17.56 3.48 -5.81
N THR A 99 -17.48 4.25 -6.89
CA THR A 99 -17.82 5.67 -6.94
C THR A 99 -18.98 5.83 -7.90
N THR A 100 -20.11 6.35 -7.42
CA THR A 100 -21.30 6.59 -8.23
C THR A 100 -21.59 8.08 -8.29
N LEU A 101 -21.72 8.62 -9.49
CA LEU A 101 -21.93 10.04 -9.73
C LEU A 101 -23.10 10.26 -10.67
N PRO A 102 -23.95 11.31 -10.43
CA PRO A 102 -24.93 11.75 -11.38
C PRO A 102 -24.24 12.44 -12.58
N LEU A 103 -24.65 12.09 -13.78
CA LEU A 103 -24.20 12.73 -15.01
C LEU A 103 -25.11 13.94 -15.28
N LYS A 104 -24.56 15.14 -15.26
CA LYS A 104 -25.29 16.41 -15.38
C LYS A 104 -24.88 17.16 -16.63
N ARG A 105 -25.87 17.74 -17.31
CA ARG A 105 -25.65 18.77 -18.34
C ARG A 105 -25.17 20.08 -17.74
N ALA A 106 -24.73 20.99 -18.57
CA ALA A 106 -24.32 22.34 -18.18
C ALA A 106 -25.44 23.16 -17.49
N ASP A 107 -26.70 22.85 -17.78
CA ASP A 107 -27.88 23.44 -17.17
C ASP A 107 -28.23 22.84 -15.78
N GLY A 108 -27.46 21.82 -15.35
CA GLY A 108 -27.67 21.12 -14.06
C GLY A 108 -28.66 19.94 -14.13
N ARG A 109 -29.32 19.70 -15.25
CA ARG A 109 -30.24 18.55 -15.41
C ARG A 109 -29.48 17.23 -15.43
N ILE A 110 -29.93 16.26 -14.64
CA ILE A 110 -29.36 14.92 -14.63
C ILE A 110 -29.87 14.14 -15.86
N VAL A 111 -28.94 13.58 -16.62
CA VAL A 111 -29.20 12.80 -17.86
C VAL A 111 -28.86 11.33 -17.72
N GLY A 112 -28.25 10.95 -16.61
CA GLY A 112 -27.86 9.58 -16.31
C GLY A 112 -27.07 9.52 -15.01
N ALA A 113 -26.56 8.33 -14.70
CA ALA A 113 -25.62 8.11 -13.61
C ALA A 113 -24.52 7.14 -14.05
N VAL A 114 -23.29 7.35 -13.54
CA VAL A 114 -22.13 6.48 -13.79
C VAL A 114 -21.66 5.86 -12.49
N GLU A 115 -21.31 4.58 -12.55
CA GLU A 115 -20.64 3.87 -11.47
C GLU A 115 -19.28 3.33 -11.99
N LEU A 116 -18.24 3.61 -11.24
CA LEU A 116 -16.93 3.03 -11.42
C LEU A 116 -16.65 2.15 -10.20
N SER A 117 -16.38 0.87 -10.40
CA SER A 117 -16.18 -0.06 -9.29
C SER A 117 -14.92 -0.90 -9.46
N ARG A 118 -14.41 -1.35 -8.32
CA ARG A 118 -13.31 -2.31 -8.22
C ARG A 118 -13.79 -3.53 -7.47
N ASP A 119 -13.55 -4.70 -8.07
CA ASP A 119 -13.85 -5.99 -7.44
C ASP A 119 -12.92 -6.27 -6.25
N LEU A 120 -13.50 -6.56 -5.11
CA LEU A 120 -12.83 -7.02 -3.89
C LEU A 120 -13.29 -8.42 -3.48
N THR A 121 -14.02 -9.12 -4.33
CA THR A 121 -14.64 -10.43 -4.00
C THR A 121 -13.60 -11.47 -3.61
N VAL A 122 -12.41 -11.45 -4.23
CA VAL A 122 -11.32 -12.39 -3.93
C VAL A 122 -10.53 -11.93 -2.69
N VAL A 123 -10.39 -10.62 -2.48
CA VAL A 123 -9.56 -10.05 -1.41
C VAL A 123 -10.23 -10.21 -0.05
N SER A 124 -11.53 -10.02 0.04
CA SER A 124 -12.27 -10.06 1.31
C SER A 124 -12.30 -11.45 1.98
N PRO A 125 -12.65 -12.55 1.28
CA PRO A 125 -12.59 -13.90 1.85
C PRO A 125 -11.16 -14.39 2.10
N LEU A 126 -10.20 -14.06 1.19
CA LEU A 126 -8.80 -14.43 1.37
C LEU A 126 -8.18 -13.76 2.60
N HIS A 127 -8.50 -12.49 2.83
CA HIS A 127 -8.03 -11.79 4.02
C HIS A 127 -8.62 -12.42 5.30
N GLN A 128 -9.91 -12.77 5.29
CA GLN A 128 -10.51 -13.47 6.41
C GLN A 128 -9.92 -14.86 6.61
N ALA A 129 -9.74 -15.63 5.53
CA ALA A 129 -9.09 -16.93 5.63
C ALA A 129 -7.64 -16.82 6.12
N LEU A 130 -6.92 -15.75 5.78
CA LEU A 130 -5.59 -15.46 6.32
C LEU A 130 -5.63 -15.12 7.81
N VAL A 131 -6.59 -14.33 8.26
CA VAL A 131 -6.78 -14.04 9.70
C VAL A 131 -7.17 -15.29 10.45
N ASP A 132 -8.11 -16.09 9.92
CA ASP A 132 -8.56 -17.34 10.53
C ASP A 132 -7.44 -18.41 10.50
N LEU A 133 -6.63 -18.47 9.41
CA LEU A 133 -5.46 -19.35 9.32
C LEU A 133 -4.34 -18.89 10.27
N GLN A 134 -4.09 -17.60 10.40
CA GLN A 134 -3.13 -17.08 11.38
C GLN A 134 -3.54 -17.44 12.80
N GLN A 135 -4.83 -17.30 13.14
CA GLN A 135 -5.35 -17.76 14.44
C GLN A 135 -5.22 -19.28 14.62
N SER A 136 -5.53 -20.08 13.59
CA SER A 136 -5.44 -21.54 13.64
C SER A 136 -4.00 -22.07 13.68
N VAL A 137 -3.07 -21.39 12.99
CA VAL A 137 -1.63 -21.72 13.00
C VAL A 137 -1.00 -21.36 14.35
N GLU A 138 -1.51 -20.31 15.00
CA GLU A 138 -1.07 -19.92 16.34
C GLU A 138 -1.55 -20.87 17.43
N GLU A 139 -2.73 -21.47 17.27
CA GLU A 139 -3.24 -22.53 18.17
C GLU A 139 -2.53 -23.88 17.98
N GLY A 140 -1.91 -24.12 16.81
CA GLY A 140 -1.21 -25.38 16.48
C GLY A 140 0.32 -25.31 16.51
N ALA A 141 0.90 -24.13 16.64
CA ALA A 141 2.35 -23.97 16.73
C ALA A 141 2.82 -24.23 18.16
N ASP A 142 3.27 -25.46 18.35
CA ASP A 142 4.04 -25.87 19.50
C ASP A 142 5.07 -24.79 19.88
N GLY A 143 5.05 -24.31 21.13
CA GLY A 143 5.75 -23.14 21.65
C GLY A 143 7.29 -23.18 21.61
N GLY A 144 7.83 -23.33 20.43
CA GLY A 144 9.23 -23.06 20.17
C GLY A 144 9.45 -21.56 20.24
N LEU A 145 10.09 -21.07 21.31
CA LEU A 145 10.67 -19.74 21.38
C LEU A 145 11.37 -19.44 20.04
N MET A 146 10.69 -18.79 19.10
CA MET A 146 11.38 -18.11 18.00
C MET A 146 12.11 -16.91 18.59
N GLY A 147 13.21 -17.22 19.33
CA GLY A 147 14.00 -16.23 20.00
C GLY A 147 14.59 -15.26 18.99
N ILE A 148 14.58 -13.98 19.30
CA ILE A 148 15.33 -12.97 18.55
C ILE A 148 16.79 -13.40 18.56
N ILE A 149 17.33 -13.78 17.40
CA ILE A 149 18.73 -14.22 17.25
C ILE A 149 19.60 -12.98 17.11
N THR A 150 20.44 -12.73 18.10
CA THR A 150 21.35 -11.58 18.06
C THR A 150 22.59 -11.79 18.93
N ASP A 151 23.72 -11.26 18.49
CA ASP A 151 24.91 -11.03 19.30
C ASP A 151 25.25 -9.52 19.42
N ASP A 152 24.46 -8.69 18.77
CA ASP A 152 24.64 -7.25 18.80
C ASP A 152 24.25 -6.66 20.17
N ALA A 153 25.07 -5.75 20.68
CA ALA A 153 24.88 -5.16 22.00
C ALA A 153 23.64 -4.24 22.07
N ALA A 154 23.37 -3.47 21.03
CA ALA A 154 22.21 -2.58 20.97
C ALA A 154 20.91 -3.40 20.92
N MET A 155 20.88 -4.50 20.17
CA MET A 155 19.77 -5.41 20.13
C MET A 155 19.53 -6.11 21.49
N LYS A 156 20.58 -6.52 22.19
CA LYS A 156 20.47 -7.09 23.55
C LYS A 156 19.88 -6.08 24.54
N GLN A 157 20.29 -4.82 24.46
CA GLN A 157 19.70 -3.74 25.26
C GLN A 157 18.22 -3.49 24.89
N LEU A 158 17.88 -3.51 23.60
CA LEU A 158 16.52 -3.34 23.14
C LEU A 158 15.60 -4.47 23.61
N ILE A 159 16.08 -5.74 23.60
CA ILE A 159 15.36 -6.89 24.17
C ILE A 159 15.11 -6.68 25.67
N HIS A 160 16.13 -6.22 26.40
CA HIS A 160 15.98 -5.92 27.83
C HIS A 160 14.94 -4.83 28.09
N GLN A 161 14.95 -3.77 27.27
CA GLN A 161 13.94 -2.70 27.33
C GLN A 161 12.54 -3.25 27.00
N ALA A 162 12.39 -4.08 25.96
CA ALA A 162 11.14 -4.71 25.60
C ALA A 162 10.57 -5.56 26.74
N ARG A 163 11.39 -6.34 27.45
CA ARG A 163 10.98 -7.13 28.62
C ARG A 163 10.45 -6.26 29.76
N ARG A 164 11.06 -5.11 29.99
CA ARG A 164 10.55 -4.15 31.00
C ARG A 164 9.20 -3.58 30.60
N LEU A 165 9.02 -3.19 29.31
CA LEU A 165 7.77 -2.68 28.78
C LEU A 165 6.67 -3.78 28.73
N ALA A 166 7.05 -5.05 28.51
CA ALA A 166 6.13 -6.18 28.57
C ALA A 166 5.40 -6.27 29.91
N ARG A 167 6.17 -6.17 31.01
CA ARG A 167 5.64 -6.25 32.38
C ARG A 167 4.79 -5.06 32.81
N ALA A 168 5.00 -3.89 32.19
CA ALA A 168 4.29 -2.67 32.52
C ALA A 168 2.88 -2.60 31.91
N ASP A 169 2.51 -3.53 31.02
CA ASP A 169 1.22 -3.61 30.31
C ASP A 169 0.78 -2.29 29.62
N VAL A 170 1.77 -1.52 29.16
CA VAL A 170 1.53 -0.25 28.45
C VAL A 170 1.50 -0.44 26.94
N GLN A 171 0.93 0.53 26.21
CA GLN A 171 1.01 0.59 24.76
C GLN A 171 2.46 0.79 24.32
N VAL A 172 2.87 0.12 23.24
CA VAL A 172 4.22 0.19 22.72
C VAL A 172 4.20 0.43 21.21
N LEU A 173 4.97 1.41 20.77
CA LEU A 173 5.26 1.65 19.37
C LEU A 173 6.63 1.09 19.02
N ILE A 174 6.67 0.18 18.04
CA ILE A 174 7.89 -0.42 17.50
C ILE A 174 8.16 0.21 16.14
N HIS A 175 9.27 0.87 15.95
CA HIS A 175 9.62 1.40 14.64
C HIS A 175 10.96 0.88 14.14
N GLY A 176 11.11 0.81 12.82
CA GLY A 176 12.31 0.31 12.16
C GLY A 176 11.97 -0.14 10.75
N GLU A 177 12.96 -0.22 9.88
CA GLU A 177 12.80 -0.57 8.47
C GLU A 177 12.03 -1.89 8.26
N THR A 178 11.47 -2.05 7.06
CA THR A 178 10.79 -3.31 6.69
C THR A 178 11.77 -4.49 6.77
N GLY A 179 11.30 -5.61 7.33
CA GLY A 179 12.11 -6.84 7.45
C GLY A 179 13.11 -6.85 8.60
N THR A 180 13.10 -5.90 9.53
CA THR A 180 13.99 -5.86 10.71
C THR A 180 13.59 -6.83 11.83
N GLY A 181 12.35 -7.38 11.79
CA GLY A 181 11.85 -8.31 12.82
C GLY A 181 10.96 -7.65 13.88
N LYS A 182 10.26 -6.56 13.57
CA LYS A 182 9.35 -5.85 14.51
C LYS A 182 8.28 -6.77 15.12
N GLU A 183 7.75 -7.71 14.35
CA GLU A 183 6.77 -8.68 14.84
C GLU A 183 7.32 -9.56 15.97
N LEU A 184 8.60 -9.95 15.92
CA LEU A 184 9.23 -10.73 16.99
C LEU A 184 9.25 -9.95 18.31
N PHE A 185 9.43 -8.65 18.26
CA PHE A 185 9.33 -7.79 19.44
C PHE A 185 7.89 -7.68 19.94
N ALA A 186 6.90 -7.60 19.04
CA ALA A 186 5.49 -7.60 19.46
C ALA A 186 5.10 -8.90 20.16
N ARG A 187 5.55 -10.04 19.64
CA ARG A 187 5.35 -11.35 20.27
C ARG A 187 6.08 -11.44 21.63
N LEU A 188 7.31 -10.95 21.72
CA LEU A 188 8.06 -10.86 22.98
C LEU A 188 7.31 -10.04 24.03
N LEU A 189 6.77 -8.87 23.65
CA LEU A 189 5.99 -7.99 24.53
C LEU A 189 4.72 -8.69 25.06
N HIS A 190 4.09 -9.52 24.23
CA HIS A 190 2.92 -10.30 24.64
C HIS A 190 3.31 -11.45 25.55
N GLN A 191 4.25 -12.32 25.12
CA GLN A 191 4.63 -13.56 25.81
C GLN A 191 5.28 -13.32 27.17
N GLU A 192 6.02 -12.23 27.35
CA GLU A 192 6.64 -11.87 28.64
C GLU A 192 5.79 -10.87 29.46
N GLY A 193 4.57 -10.58 28.99
CA GLY A 193 3.61 -9.70 29.65
C GLY A 193 2.56 -10.43 30.47
N PRO A 194 1.73 -9.68 31.22
CA PRO A 194 0.66 -10.27 32.05
C PRO A 194 -0.47 -10.89 31.24
N ARG A 195 -0.48 -10.70 29.92
CA ARG A 195 -1.51 -11.21 28.99
C ARG A 195 -1.00 -12.38 28.13
N ALA A 196 0.11 -13.04 28.51
CA ALA A 196 0.76 -14.11 27.73
C ALA A 196 -0.18 -15.26 27.33
N GLU A 197 -1.11 -15.63 28.23
CA GLU A 197 -2.10 -16.71 28.03
C GLU A 197 -3.42 -16.19 27.41
N ARG A 198 -3.45 -14.95 26.96
CA ARG A 198 -4.63 -14.30 26.38
C ARG A 198 -4.47 -14.18 24.86
N PRO A 199 -5.53 -13.86 24.11
CA PRO A 199 -5.44 -13.72 22.67
C PRO A 199 -4.37 -12.72 22.22
N PHE A 200 -3.56 -13.10 21.23
CA PHE A 200 -2.67 -12.24 20.47
C PHE A 200 -3.20 -12.11 19.06
N VAL A 201 -3.81 -10.98 18.75
CA VAL A 201 -4.46 -10.77 17.45
C VAL A 201 -3.62 -9.81 16.60
N VAL A 202 -3.31 -10.21 15.38
CA VAL A 202 -2.50 -9.45 14.44
C VAL A 202 -3.38 -8.80 13.38
N LEU A 203 -3.16 -7.52 13.11
CA LEU A 203 -3.78 -6.81 12.00
C LEU A 203 -2.72 -6.04 11.22
N ASN A 204 -2.49 -6.44 9.96
CA ASN A 204 -1.63 -5.69 9.06
C ASN A 204 -2.44 -4.57 8.39
N CYS A 205 -2.08 -3.31 8.71
CA CYS A 205 -2.80 -2.15 8.20
C CYS A 205 -2.59 -1.91 6.71
N ALA A 206 -1.48 -2.34 6.10
CA ALA A 206 -1.27 -2.17 4.66
C ALA A 206 -1.99 -3.23 3.81
N ALA A 207 -2.39 -4.36 4.41
CA ALA A 207 -3.04 -5.44 3.68
C ALA A 207 -4.54 -5.19 3.44
N LEU A 208 -5.15 -4.21 4.14
CA LEU A 208 -6.58 -3.93 4.06
C LEU A 208 -6.88 -2.74 3.15
N PRO A 209 -7.80 -2.88 2.20
CA PRO A 209 -8.40 -1.72 1.53
C PRO A 209 -9.11 -0.80 2.51
N GLU A 210 -8.95 0.52 2.34
CA GLU A 210 -9.52 1.53 3.25
C GLU A 210 -11.01 1.31 3.60
N PRO A 211 -11.91 0.96 2.65
CA PRO A 211 -13.33 0.75 2.96
C PRO A 211 -13.62 -0.46 3.85
N LEU A 212 -12.71 -1.43 3.93
CA LEU A 212 -12.88 -2.61 4.78
C LEU A 212 -12.32 -2.44 6.19
N PHE A 213 -11.52 -1.40 6.42
CA PHE A 213 -10.88 -1.18 7.71
C PHE A 213 -11.85 -1.09 8.86
N GLU A 214 -12.85 -0.24 8.69
CA GLU A 214 -13.80 0.04 9.77
C GLU A 214 -14.58 -1.21 10.17
N SER A 215 -15.09 -1.94 9.18
CA SER A 215 -15.84 -3.17 9.40
C SER A 215 -14.97 -4.30 9.97
N THR A 216 -13.72 -4.40 9.56
CA THR A 216 -12.78 -5.41 10.07
C THR A 216 -12.36 -5.09 11.51
N LEU A 217 -12.01 -3.83 11.81
CA LEU A 217 -11.50 -3.45 13.12
C LEU A 217 -12.61 -3.42 14.18
N PHE A 218 -13.77 -2.84 13.84
CA PHE A 218 -14.87 -2.61 14.80
C PHE A 218 -16.01 -3.63 14.67
N GLY A 219 -16.06 -4.39 13.58
CA GLY A 219 -17.19 -5.29 13.31
C GLY A 219 -18.41 -4.59 12.74
N THR A 220 -19.43 -5.35 12.39
CA THR A 220 -20.66 -4.88 11.77
C THR A 220 -21.88 -5.43 12.47
N VAL A 221 -23.01 -4.74 12.34
CA VAL A 221 -24.34 -5.28 12.64
C VAL A 221 -25.11 -5.45 11.34
N ARG A 222 -26.10 -6.33 11.36
CA ARG A 222 -27.01 -6.53 10.22
C ARG A 222 -27.68 -5.22 9.83
N GLY A 223 -27.60 -4.86 8.53
CA GLY A 223 -28.17 -3.60 8.02
C GLY A 223 -27.25 -2.38 8.12
N ALA A 224 -26.00 -2.52 8.57
CA ALA A 224 -25.02 -1.43 8.59
C ALA A 224 -24.75 -0.87 7.17
N PHE A 225 -24.78 -1.74 6.16
CA PHE A 225 -24.72 -1.44 4.73
C PHE A 225 -25.34 -2.64 3.98
N THR A 226 -25.56 -2.49 2.70
CA THR A 226 -26.16 -3.57 1.87
C THR A 226 -25.33 -4.85 1.97
N GLY A 227 -25.98 -5.93 2.47
CA GLY A 227 -25.34 -7.23 2.70
C GLY A 227 -24.50 -7.34 3.99
N ALA A 228 -24.56 -6.35 4.90
CA ALA A 228 -23.89 -6.46 6.19
C ALA A 228 -24.56 -7.53 7.07
N GLU A 229 -23.73 -8.39 7.64
CA GLU A 229 -24.10 -9.39 8.65
C GLU A 229 -23.57 -9.00 10.02
N ASP A 230 -24.13 -9.59 11.07
CA ASP A 230 -23.58 -9.44 12.43
C ASP A 230 -22.22 -10.12 12.50
N ARG A 231 -21.17 -9.31 12.70
CA ARG A 231 -19.81 -9.79 12.77
C ARG A 231 -19.01 -9.06 13.83
N ARG A 232 -18.28 -9.82 14.64
CA ARG A 232 -17.32 -9.24 15.59
C ARG A 232 -16.10 -8.67 14.85
N GLY A 233 -15.60 -7.55 15.37
CA GLY A 233 -14.37 -6.95 14.87
C GLY A 233 -13.12 -7.52 15.55
N VAL A 234 -11.95 -7.16 15.00
CA VAL A 234 -10.64 -7.54 15.53
C VAL A 234 -10.44 -7.04 16.97
N LEU A 235 -10.94 -5.84 17.30
CA LEU A 235 -10.90 -5.32 18.68
C LEU A 235 -11.66 -6.19 19.69
N GLU A 236 -12.81 -6.74 19.30
CA GLU A 236 -13.54 -7.67 20.15
C GLU A 236 -12.81 -9.00 20.30
N SER A 237 -12.21 -9.49 19.20
CA SER A 237 -11.43 -10.74 19.21
C SER A 237 -10.18 -10.65 20.09
N ALA A 238 -9.62 -9.44 20.23
CA ALA A 238 -8.46 -9.16 21.07
C ALA A 238 -8.82 -8.86 22.53
N HIS A 239 -10.11 -8.94 22.92
CA HIS A 239 -10.56 -8.59 24.27
C HIS A 239 -9.83 -9.42 25.35
N GLY A 240 -9.34 -8.74 26.37
CA GLY A 240 -8.52 -9.30 27.45
C GLY A 240 -7.07 -9.60 27.06
N GLY A 241 -6.72 -9.49 25.78
CA GLY A 241 -5.43 -9.84 25.20
C GLY A 241 -4.64 -8.66 24.64
N THR A 242 -3.91 -8.91 23.56
CA THR A 242 -3.05 -7.96 22.87
C THR A 242 -3.45 -7.87 21.40
N LEU A 243 -3.61 -6.65 20.89
CA LEU A 243 -3.78 -6.35 19.48
C LEU A 243 -2.46 -5.81 18.93
N PHE A 244 -1.90 -6.49 17.94
CA PHE A 244 -0.74 -6.02 17.21
C PHE A 244 -1.18 -5.38 15.89
N LEU A 245 -0.91 -4.08 15.75
CA LEU A 245 -1.17 -3.30 14.53
C LEU A 245 0.14 -3.13 13.76
N ASP A 246 0.34 -3.93 12.72
CA ASP A 246 1.50 -3.78 11.86
C ASP A 246 1.25 -2.71 10.79
N GLU A 247 2.29 -1.97 10.43
CA GLU A 247 2.26 -0.85 9.47
C GLU A 247 1.19 0.21 9.81
N ILE A 248 1.16 0.65 11.08
CA ILE A 248 0.17 1.65 11.58
C ILE A 248 0.14 2.94 10.77
N ASN A 249 1.24 3.30 10.10
CA ASN A 249 1.34 4.42 9.18
C ASN A 249 0.43 4.30 7.94
N SER A 250 -0.09 3.10 7.66
CA SER A 250 -1.08 2.84 6.59
C SER A 250 -2.53 2.91 7.08
N LEU A 251 -2.77 3.16 8.38
CA LEU A 251 -4.12 3.27 8.94
C LEU A 251 -4.80 4.57 8.45
N PRO A 252 -5.98 4.50 7.80
CA PRO A 252 -6.68 5.68 7.31
C PRO A 252 -6.99 6.69 8.42
N LEU A 253 -6.82 7.99 8.15
CA LEU A 253 -7.06 9.06 9.11
C LEU A 253 -8.50 9.07 9.65
N SER A 254 -9.48 8.67 8.83
CA SER A 254 -10.88 8.51 9.19
C SER A 254 -11.11 7.51 10.33
N ILE A 255 -10.28 6.46 10.40
CA ILE A 255 -10.37 5.37 11.39
C ILE A 255 -9.63 5.71 12.67
N GLN A 256 -8.56 6.51 12.57
CA GLN A 256 -7.67 6.82 13.70
C GLN A 256 -8.41 7.47 14.88
N GLY A 257 -9.40 8.32 14.60
CA GLY A 257 -10.22 8.95 15.67
C GLY A 257 -11.06 7.93 16.45
N LYS A 258 -11.63 6.94 15.76
CA LYS A 258 -12.40 5.85 16.41
C LYS A 258 -11.51 4.92 17.21
N LEU A 259 -10.34 4.57 16.67
CA LEU A 259 -9.33 3.77 17.38
C LEU A 259 -8.88 4.50 18.66
N LEU A 260 -8.57 5.80 18.57
CA LEU A 260 -8.18 6.60 19.73
C LEU A 260 -9.24 6.54 20.83
N ARG A 261 -10.51 6.70 20.46
CA ARG A 261 -11.62 6.63 21.42
C ARG A 261 -11.69 5.25 22.10
N ALA A 262 -11.55 4.17 21.33
CA ALA A 262 -11.51 2.82 21.87
C ALA A 262 -10.34 2.61 22.86
N LEU A 263 -9.16 3.23 22.58
CA LEU A 263 -7.99 3.15 23.45
C LEU A 263 -8.08 4.02 24.71
N GLN A 264 -8.88 5.09 24.68
CA GLN A 264 -9.04 6.01 25.83
C GLN A 264 -10.19 5.59 26.74
N GLU A 265 -11.34 5.27 26.15
CA GLU A 265 -12.58 4.99 26.87
C GLU A 265 -12.81 3.51 27.13
N GLY A 266 -12.06 2.62 26.42
CA GLY A 266 -12.29 1.16 26.48
C GLY A 266 -13.64 0.76 25.88
N THR A 267 -14.24 1.63 25.04
CA THR A 267 -15.52 1.39 24.39
C THR A 267 -15.47 1.82 22.93
N PHE A 268 -16.24 1.14 22.09
CA PHE A 268 -16.47 1.52 20.70
C PHE A 268 -17.87 1.02 20.25
N SER A 269 -18.32 1.42 19.06
CA SER A 269 -19.55 0.90 18.47
C SER A 269 -19.25 0.18 17.17
N ARG A 270 -19.94 -0.93 16.91
CA ARG A 270 -19.89 -1.63 15.62
C ARG A 270 -20.45 -0.74 14.52
N VAL A 271 -20.00 -0.94 13.30
CA VAL A 271 -20.53 -0.21 12.13
C VAL A 271 -22.02 -0.48 11.98
N GLY A 272 -22.80 0.59 11.86
CA GLY A 272 -24.27 0.55 11.80
C GLY A 272 -24.97 0.39 13.14
N SER A 273 -24.25 0.36 14.27
CA SER A 273 -24.82 0.26 15.62
C SER A 273 -24.53 1.50 16.45
N GLY A 274 -25.51 1.94 17.23
CA GLY A 274 -25.33 2.92 18.31
C GLY A 274 -24.96 2.28 19.67
N ALA A 275 -24.98 0.93 19.76
CA ALA A 275 -24.67 0.25 21.01
C ALA A 275 -23.17 0.26 21.29
N GLU A 276 -22.79 0.60 22.52
CA GLU A 276 -21.40 0.57 22.95
C GLU A 276 -20.96 -0.86 23.32
N VAL A 277 -19.80 -1.24 22.82
CA VAL A 277 -19.10 -2.49 23.16
C VAL A 277 -17.89 -2.16 24.00
N ARG A 278 -17.77 -2.77 25.18
CA ARG A 278 -16.61 -2.60 26.07
C ARG A 278 -15.51 -3.59 25.74
N VAL A 279 -14.28 -3.08 25.65
CA VAL A 279 -13.10 -3.89 25.42
C VAL A 279 -11.94 -3.44 26.30
N ASP A 280 -11.18 -4.41 26.78
CA ASP A 280 -9.88 -4.20 27.41
C ASP A 280 -8.81 -4.83 26.52
N VAL A 281 -8.06 -4.00 25.79
CA VAL A 281 -7.08 -4.48 24.82
C VAL A 281 -5.79 -3.72 25.00
N ARG A 282 -4.68 -4.45 25.16
CA ARG A 282 -3.34 -3.87 25.04
C ARG A 282 -3.00 -3.72 23.58
N VAL A 283 -2.58 -2.52 23.14
CA VAL A 283 -2.17 -2.30 21.75
C VAL A 283 -0.65 -2.20 21.65
N VAL A 284 -0.09 -2.98 20.75
CA VAL A 284 1.30 -2.87 20.27
C VAL A 284 1.21 -2.46 18.80
N ALA A 285 1.81 -1.33 18.43
CA ALA A 285 1.81 -0.84 17.06
C ALA A 285 3.21 -0.94 16.45
N ALA A 286 3.30 -1.25 15.15
CA ALA A 286 4.57 -1.21 14.42
C ALA A 286 4.50 -0.27 13.22
N SER A 287 5.62 0.37 12.90
CA SER A 287 5.77 1.23 11.73
C SER A 287 7.14 1.02 11.08
N ASN A 288 7.20 1.13 9.76
CA ASN A 288 8.45 1.20 9.00
C ASN A 288 9.04 2.62 8.96
N GLU A 289 8.32 3.59 9.50
CA GLU A 289 8.72 4.99 9.58
C GLU A 289 8.91 5.42 11.05
N SER A 290 9.76 6.43 11.27
CA SER A 290 9.92 7.01 12.60
C SER A 290 8.67 7.78 13.03
N PRO A 291 8.41 7.91 14.36
CA PRO A 291 7.28 8.70 14.87
C PRO A 291 7.24 10.13 14.32
N GLN A 292 8.41 10.77 14.23
CA GLN A 292 8.52 12.13 13.72
C GLN A 292 8.12 12.22 12.25
N ARG A 293 8.59 11.29 11.42
CA ARG A 293 8.27 11.27 9.99
C ARG A 293 6.77 11.04 9.75
N MET A 294 6.14 10.17 10.53
CA MET A 294 4.68 9.96 10.43
C MET A 294 3.88 11.25 10.73
N LEU A 295 4.35 12.08 11.67
CA LEU A 295 3.74 13.39 11.97
C LEU A 295 3.98 14.40 10.85
N ASP A 296 5.22 14.52 10.38
CA ASP A 296 5.61 15.47 9.33
C ASP A 296 4.85 15.20 8.03
N GLU A 297 4.68 13.92 7.66
CA GLU A 297 3.92 13.47 6.49
C GLU A 297 2.40 13.38 6.75
N ARG A 298 1.93 13.75 7.93
CA ARG A 298 0.50 13.71 8.33
C ARG A 298 -0.17 12.34 8.16
N LYS A 299 0.59 11.27 8.29
CA LYS A 299 0.07 9.88 8.20
C LYS A 299 -0.64 9.45 9.47
N ILE A 300 -0.28 10.05 10.61
CA ILE A 300 -0.86 9.73 11.90
C ILE A 300 -1.30 11.02 12.62
N ARG A 301 -2.41 10.95 13.33
CA ARG A 301 -2.86 12.04 14.20
C ARG A 301 -1.94 12.14 15.42
N PRO A 302 -1.56 13.35 15.84
CA PRO A 302 -0.69 13.53 17.00
C PRO A 302 -1.27 12.90 18.28
N ASP A 303 -2.58 13.04 18.49
CA ASP A 303 -3.27 12.51 19.68
C ASP A 303 -3.22 10.97 19.74
N LEU A 304 -3.40 10.28 18.62
CA LEU A 304 -3.26 8.83 18.53
C LEU A 304 -1.82 8.39 18.75
N LEU A 305 -0.86 9.09 18.09
CA LEU A 305 0.56 8.76 18.25
C LEU A 305 1.00 8.83 19.71
N TYR A 306 0.67 9.91 20.43
CA TYR A 306 1.01 10.04 21.85
C TYR A 306 0.37 8.96 22.73
N ARG A 307 -0.81 8.49 22.35
CA ARG A 307 -1.47 7.38 23.06
C ARG A 307 -0.81 6.03 22.82
N LEU A 308 -0.31 5.78 21.60
CA LEU A 308 0.39 4.53 21.23
C LEU A 308 1.86 4.52 21.68
N ASN A 309 2.50 5.68 21.75
CA ASN A 309 3.94 5.83 22.01
C ASN A 309 4.26 6.03 23.49
N VAL A 310 3.61 5.29 24.38
CA VAL A 310 3.96 5.29 25.83
C VAL A 310 5.30 4.58 26.02
N GLY A 311 5.48 3.44 25.39
CA GLY A 311 6.78 2.79 25.21
C GLY A 311 7.22 2.88 23.75
N CYS A 312 8.51 3.08 23.50
CA CYS A 312 9.09 3.16 22.16
C CYS A 312 10.25 2.19 22.01
N LEU A 313 10.23 1.39 20.95
CA LEU A 313 11.32 0.49 20.57
C LEU A 313 11.78 0.80 19.15
N ALA A 314 13.04 1.20 18.99
CA ALA A 314 13.66 1.47 17.69
C ALA A 314 14.50 0.26 17.25
N VAL A 315 14.00 -0.54 16.31
CA VAL A 315 14.71 -1.73 15.84
C VAL A 315 15.73 -1.34 14.78
N PRO A 316 17.05 -1.53 15.03
CA PRO A 316 18.08 -1.12 14.07
C PRO A 316 18.03 -1.98 12.81
N PRO A 317 18.38 -1.40 11.65
CA PRO A 317 18.51 -2.14 10.40
C PRO A 317 19.70 -3.10 10.45
N LEU A 318 19.68 -4.13 9.60
CA LEU A 318 20.69 -5.21 9.63
C LEU A 318 22.13 -4.70 9.39
N ARG A 319 22.29 -3.66 8.57
CA ARG A 319 23.58 -3.01 8.31
C ARG A 319 24.23 -2.34 9.55
N GLU A 320 23.46 -2.06 10.60
CA GLU A 320 23.94 -1.52 11.86
C GLU A 320 24.25 -2.61 12.91
N ARG A 321 23.88 -3.88 12.61
CA ARG A 321 24.11 -5.06 13.45
C ARG A 321 24.78 -6.20 12.69
N LEU A 322 25.91 -5.92 12.05
CA LEU A 322 26.62 -6.86 11.17
C LEU A 322 27.00 -8.17 11.88
N ARG A 323 27.20 -8.15 13.21
CA ARG A 323 27.48 -9.34 14.02
C ARG A 323 26.35 -10.37 14.01
N ASP A 324 25.12 -9.96 13.71
CA ASP A 324 23.99 -10.85 13.63
C ASP A 324 23.96 -11.66 12.33
N ILE A 325 24.59 -11.16 11.25
CA ILE A 325 24.53 -11.77 9.93
C ILE A 325 24.99 -13.23 9.95
N PRO A 326 26.17 -13.58 10.53
CA PRO A 326 26.60 -14.99 10.55
C PRO A 326 25.66 -15.90 11.35
N LEU A 327 25.13 -15.41 12.47
CA LEU A 327 24.23 -16.19 13.31
C LEU A 327 22.87 -16.42 12.64
N LEU A 328 22.30 -15.37 12.03
CA LEU A 328 21.08 -15.43 11.27
C LEU A 328 21.24 -16.38 10.07
N ALA A 329 22.31 -16.20 9.30
CA ALA A 329 22.60 -17.04 8.14
C ALA A 329 22.71 -18.52 8.51
N GLN A 330 23.41 -18.85 9.57
CA GLN A 330 23.51 -20.22 10.06
C GLN A 330 22.18 -20.78 10.56
N SER A 331 21.36 -19.95 11.20
CA SER A 331 20.02 -20.33 11.64
C SER A 331 19.11 -20.63 10.43
N PHE A 332 19.16 -19.79 9.39
CA PHE A 332 18.37 -19.98 8.16
C PHE A 332 18.83 -21.20 7.37
N LEU A 333 20.14 -21.46 7.29
CA LEU A 333 20.64 -22.70 6.70
C LEU A 333 20.04 -23.93 7.39
N ARG A 334 20.04 -23.97 8.71
CA ARG A 334 19.45 -25.08 9.49
C ARG A 334 17.94 -25.20 9.30
N LYS A 335 17.24 -24.07 9.25
CA LYS A 335 15.79 -24.04 9.04
C LYS A 335 15.41 -24.56 7.65
N HIS A 336 16.03 -24.00 6.60
CA HIS A 336 15.68 -24.29 5.21
C HIS A 336 16.34 -25.55 4.64
N GLY A 337 17.51 -25.94 5.11
CA GLY A 337 18.19 -27.17 4.69
C GLY A 337 17.35 -28.44 4.95
N LYS A 338 16.54 -28.44 6.01
CA LYS A 338 15.59 -29.54 6.27
C LYS A 338 14.46 -29.61 5.24
N VAL A 339 14.01 -28.46 4.74
CA VAL A 339 12.88 -28.33 3.81
C VAL A 339 13.33 -28.60 2.36
N THR A 340 14.51 -28.10 1.98
CA THR A 340 15.06 -28.28 0.62
C THR A 340 15.71 -29.62 0.37
N GLY A 341 15.93 -30.43 1.44
CA GLY A 341 16.62 -31.71 1.33
C GLY A 341 18.14 -31.59 1.08
N HIS A 342 18.67 -30.38 1.07
CA HIS A 342 20.11 -30.14 0.88
C HIS A 342 20.89 -30.35 2.19
N ARG A 343 22.08 -30.98 2.06
CA ARG A 343 22.99 -31.21 3.18
C ARG A 343 23.93 -30.04 3.48
N VAL A 344 23.66 -28.85 2.92
CA VAL A 344 24.49 -27.65 3.12
C VAL A 344 24.47 -27.26 4.61
N GLN A 345 25.65 -27.29 5.24
CA GLN A 345 25.81 -27.00 6.67
C GLN A 345 26.71 -25.77 6.91
N ARG A 346 27.46 -25.37 5.91
CA ARG A 346 28.46 -24.30 6.00
C ARG A 346 28.25 -23.25 4.92
N ILE A 347 28.73 -22.05 5.19
CA ILE A 347 28.79 -20.95 4.24
C ILE A 347 30.26 -20.68 3.98
N SER A 348 30.67 -20.59 2.70
CA SER A 348 32.04 -20.30 2.34
C SER A 348 32.47 -18.92 2.84
N HIS A 349 33.76 -18.75 3.07
CA HIS A 349 34.32 -17.45 3.54
C HIS A 349 34.01 -16.33 2.54
N ALA A 350 34.11 -16.60 1.25
CA ALA A 350 33.81 -15.62 0.19
C ALA A 350 32.33 -15.16 0.22
N VAL A 351 31.40 -16.08 0.43
CA VAL A 351 29.98 -15.78 0.56
C VAL A 351 29.72 -14.97 1.83
N MET A 352 30.34 -15.34 2.95
CA MET A 352 30.21 -14.60 4.21
C MET A 352 30.73 -13.17 4.10
N GLU A 353 31.89 -12.95 3.47
CA GLU A 353 32.39 -11.60 3.21
C GLU A 353 31.46 -10.76 2.35
N ARG A 354 30.85 -11.34 1.31
CA ARG A 354 29.84 -10.65 0.51
C ARG A 354 28.62 -10.27 1.33
N MET A 355 28.14 -11.17 2.21
CA MET A 355 27.01 -10.88 3.11
C MET A 355 27.31 -9.73 4.04
N LEU A 356 28.53 -9.64 4.60
CA LEU A 356 28.93 -8.58 5.53
C LEU A 356 29.08 -7.21 4.84
N ARG A 357 29.40 -7.18 3.54
CA ARG A 357 29.55 -5.95 2.75
C ARG A 357 28.25 -5.44 2.15
N TYR A 358 27.22 -6.29 2.10
CA TYR A 358 25.97 -5.91 1.46
C TYR A 358 25.07 -5.10 2.39
N HIS A 359 24.35 -4.12 1.85
CA HIS A 359 23.54 -3.17 2.63
C HIS A 359 22.22 -3.72 3.20
N TRP A 360 21.73 -4.82 2.64
CA TRP A 360 20.49 -5.47 3.05
C TRP A 360 19.28 -4.51 3.15
N PRO A 361 18.84 -3.88 2.05
CA PRO A 361 17.73 -2.92 2.09
C PRO A 361 16.40 -3.55 2.55
N GLY A 362 16.24 -4.87 2.39
CA GLY A 362 15.13 -5.66 2.95
C GLY A 362 15.44 -6.33 4.28
N ASN A 363 16.56 -5.97 4.93
CA ASN A 363 16.99 -6.45 6.24
C ASN A 363 17.00 -7.99 6.37
N VAL A 364 16.55 -8.53 7.49
CA VAL A 364 16.56 -9.97 7.80
C VAL A 364 15.68 -10.76 6.85
N ARG A 365 14.54 -10.20 6.41
CA ARG A 365 13.65 -10.86 5.44
C ARG A 365 14.34 -11.07 4.09
N MET A 366 15.12 -10.09 3.64
CA MET A 366 15.89 -10.21 2.40
C MET A 366 17.03 -11.22 2.57
N LEU A 367 17.76 -11.19 3.68
CA LEU A 367 18.80 -12.16 3.98
C LEU A 367 18.26 -13.60 3.93
N GLU A 368 17.13 -13.86 4.61
CA GLU A 368 16.47 -15.17 4.60
C GLU A 368 16.08 -15.61 3.20
N ASN A 369 15.45 -14.73 2.41
CA ASN A 369 15.01 -15.03 1.04
C ASN A 369 16.19 -15.30 0.09
N VAL A 370 17.26 -14.51 0.20
CA VAL A 370 18.49 -14.69 -0.62
C VAL A 370 19.13 -16.04 -0.31
N LEU A 371 19.25 -16.37 0.97
CA LEU A 371 19.79 -17.67 1.39
C LEU A 371 18.92 -18.83 0.91
N LEU A 372 17.60 -18.73 1.05
CA LEU A 372 16.68 -19.77 0.57
C LEU A 372 16.80 -19.98 -0.93
N ARG A 373 16.83 -18.92 -1.74
CA ARG A 373 17.02 -19.01 -3.19
C ARG A 373 18.38 -19.65 -3.54
N SER A 374 19.44 -19.24 -2.84
CA SER A 374 20.78 -19.82 -3.06
C SER A 374 20.81 -21.30 -2.70
N LEU A 375 20.14 -21.71 -1.62
CA LEU A 375 20.02 -23.13 -1.25
C LEU A 375 19.25 -23.95 -2.30
N ILE A 376 18.14 -23.43 -2.82
CA ILE A 376 17.33 -24.13 -3.84
C ILE A 376 18.12 -24.39 -5.11
N LEU A 377 19.03 -23.50 -5.50
CA LEU A 377 19.85 -23.60 -6.71
C LEU A 377 21.23 -24.23 -6.46
N CYS A 378 21.50 -24.67 -5.23
CA CYS A 378 22.74 -25.38 -4.92
C CYS A 378 22.69 -26.79 -5.52
N GLU A 379 23.62 -27.13 -6.41
CA GLU A 379 23.64 -28.42 -7.10
C GLU A 379 24.16 -29.60 -6.24
N GLY A 380 24.45 -29.34 -4.98
CA GLY A 380 24.93 -30.35 -4.01
C GLY A 380 26.21 -29.91 -3.31
N GLY A 381 26.56 -30.60 -2.23
CA GLY A 381 27.70 -30.27 -1.36
C GLY A 381 27.26 -29.96 0.07
N ASP A 382 28.22 -29.75 0.95
CA ASP A 382 28.03 -29.41 2.35
C ASP A 382 28.27 -27.91 2.65
N GLU A 383 28.67 -27.14 1.61
CA GLU A 383 29.03 -25.72 1.70
C GLU A 383 28.30 -24.88 0.63
N LEU A 384 27.76 -23.74 1.06
CA LEU A 384 27.19 -22.72 0.17
C LEU A 384 28.33 -21.82 -0.33
N ASP A 385 28.67 -21.92 -1.62
CA ASP A 385 29.78 -21.23 -2.25
C ASP A 385 29.37 -20.06 -3.16
N PHE A 386 28.06 -19.85 -3.35
CA PHE A 386 27.52 -18.73 -4.11
C PHE A 386 26.34 -18.05 -3.38
N LEU A 387 26.05 -16.83 -3.76
CA LEU A 387 24.95 -16.03 -3.19
C LEU A 387 24.23 -15.29 -4.31
N LEU A 388 22.90 -15.49 -4.38
CA LEU A 388 22.03 -14.82 -5.34
C LEU A 388 21.63 -13.44 -4.85
N LEU A 389 22.57 -12.51 -4.87
CA LEU A 389 22.30 -11.09 -4.65
C LEU A 389 21.81 -10.45 -5.95
N GLU A 390 20.75 -9.69 -5.91
CA GLU A 390 20.29 -8.88 -7.04
C GLU A 390 21.22 -7.65 -7.17
N GLU A 391 22.44 -7.86 -7.72
CA GLU A 391 23.40 -6.77 -7.95
C GLU A 391 22.92 -5.78 -9.02
N GLU A 392 22.00 -6.19 -9.88
CA GLU A 392 21.46 -5.34 -10.95
C GLU A 392 20.42 -4.30 -10.46
N GLY A 393 19.69 -4.58 -9.39
CA GLY A 393 18.69 -3.66 -8.84
C GLY A 393 19.31 -2.43 -8.19
N GLU A 394 20.42 -2.58 -7.46
CA GLU A 394 21.10 -1.46 -6.81
C GLU A 394 21.94 -0.64 -7.79
N ALA A 395 22.62 -1.30 -8.73
CA ALA A 395 23.32 -0.58 -9.81
C ALA A 395 22.32 0.15 -10.72
N ALA A 396 21.12 -0.40 -10.94
CA ALA A 396 20.05 0.27 -11.66
C ALA A 396 19.39 1.36 -10.80
N GLN A 397 19.21 1.17 -9.49
CA GLN A 397 18.72 2.21 -8.59
C GLN A 397 19.74 3.31 -8.33
N ARG A 398 21.03 2.99 -8.12
CA ARG A 398 22.09 4.01 -8.05
C ARG A 398 22.25 4.73 -9.39
N ARG A 399 22.20 4.02 -10.53
CA ARG A 399 22.16 4.64 -11.86
C ARG A 399 20.85 5.39 -12.13
N ALA A 400 19.74 5.03 -11.50
CA ALA A 400 18.47 5.77 -11.58
C ALA A 400 18.44 6.93 -10.56
N GLU A 401 19.11 6.81 -9.42
CA GLU A 401 19.33 7.89 -8.46
C GLU A 401 20.43 8.85 -8.92
N GLU A 402 21.50 8.35 -9.53
CA GLU A 402 22.51 9.16 -10.23
C GLU A 402 21.98 9.72 -11.56
N ARG A 403 20.99 9.06 -12.20
CA ARG A 403 20.25 9.52 -13.36
C ARG A 403 18.94 10.23 -13.03
N ARG A 404 18.51 10.27 -11.78
CA ARG A 404 17.64 11.39 -11.40
C ARG A 404 18.50 12.62 -11.64
N PRO A 405 18.17 13.43 -12.65
CA PRO A 405 18.75 14.75 -12.71
C PRO A 405 18.45 15.29 -11.30
N SER A 406 19.51 15.63 -10.55
CA SER A 406 19.35 16.39 -9.32
C SER A 406 18.28 17.40 -9.68
N ALA A 407 17.15 17.36 -8.98
CA ALA A 407 16.06 18.29 -9.25
C ALA A 407 16.77 19.64 -9.41
N PRO A 408 16.66 20.30 -10.55
CA PRO A 408 17.52 21.42 -10.85
C PRO A 408 17.46 22.27 -9.60
N ALA A 409 18.62 22.48 -8.96
CA ALA A 409 18.70 23.20 -7.70
C ALA A 409 17.80 24.40 -7.89
N ALA A 410 16.80 24.56 -7.01
CA ALA A 410 15.80 25.61 -7.16
C ALA A 410 16.59 26.86 -7.54
N PRO A 411 16.32 27.48 -8.70
CA PRO A 411 17.18 28.54 -9.18
C PRO A 411 17.33 29.51 -8.02
N PRO A 412 18.55 29.97 -7.71
CA PRO A 412 18.73 30.96 -6.67
C PRO A 412 17.72 32.06 -6.95
N PRO A 413 17.07 32.65 -5.95
CA PRO A 413 16.03 33.66 -6.20
C PRO A 413 16.68 34.74 -7.05
N ASP A 414 16.44 34.70 -8.36
CA ASP A 414 16.93 35.66 -9.31
C ASP A 414 16.29 36.99 -8.96
N GLY A 415 17.02 37.78 -8.21
CA GLY A 415 16.75 39.18 -8.02
C GLY A 415 16.63 39.89 -9.37
N GLU A 416 15.72 40.84 -9.40
CA GLU A 416 15.59 41.95 -10.34
C GLU A 416 15.60 41.61 -11.85
N GLY A 417 14.46 41.74 -12.49
CA GLY A 417 14.22 41.65 -13.92
C GLY A 417 12.76 41.35 -14.26
N THR A 418 12.30 41.88 -15.40
CA THR A 418 10.95 41.61 -15.92
C THR A 418 10.78 40.11 -16.23
N LEU A 419 9.54 39.61 -16.27
CA LEU A 419 9.24 38.23 -16.63
C LEU A 419 9.90 37.82 -17.96
N GLU A 420 9.91 38.70 -18.95
CA GLU A 420 10.56 38.48 -20.25
C GLU A 420 12.07 38.24 -20.09
N GLN A 421 12.76 39.05 -19.27
CA GLN A 421 14.19 38.92 -19.04
C GLN A 421 14.53 37.61 -18.28
N ARG A 422 13.68 37.21 -17.35
CA ARG A 422 13.82 35.95 -16.62
C ARG A 422 13.61 34.74 -17.52
N MET A 423 12.58 34.79 -18.40
CA MET A 423 12.33 33.73 -19.39
C MET A 423 13.46 33.64 -20.41
N ALA A 424 13.98 34.77 -20.90
CA ALA A 424 15.10 34.77 -21.83
C ALA A 424 16.39 34.17 -21.22
N ARG A 425 16.68 34.44 -19.96
CA ARG A 425 17.81 33.83 -19.25
C ARG A 425 17.63 32.31 -19.07
N TYR A 426 16.42 31.87 -18.72
CA TYR A 426 16.10 30.46 -18.59
C TYR A 426 16.19 29.70 -19.93
N GLU A 427 15.63 30.31 -21.00
CA GLU A 427 15.69 29.77 -22.35
C GLU A 427 17.14 29.63 -22.84
N ARG A 428 17.98 30.65 -22.60
CA ARG A 428 19.41 30.62 -22.95
C ARG A 428 20.15 29.49 -22.22
N ARG A 429 19.87 29.29 -20.94
CA ARG A 429 20.50 28.24 -20.14
C ARG A 429 20.12 26.85 -20.66
N LEU A 430 18.84 26.58 -20.92
CA LEU A 430 18.38 25.32 -21.51
C LEU A 430 19.04 25.02 -22.85
N LEU A 431 19.23 26.03 -23.67
CA LEU A 431 19.90 25.88 -24.97
C LEU A 431 21.39 25.53 -24.83
N VAL A 432 22.10 26.14 -23.89
CA VAL A 432 23.51 25.86 -23.60
C VAL A 432 23.67 24.46 -23.04
N ASP A 433 22.91 24.09 -21.99
CA ASP A 433 22.98 22.78 -21.32
C ASP A 433 22.67 21.63 -22.30
N CYS A 434 21.74 21.86 -23.24
CA CYS A 434 21.42 20.87 -24.26
C CYS A 434 22.54 20.68 -25.29
N LEU A 435 23.19 21.80 -25.68
CA LEU A 435 24.29 21.76 -26.67
C LEU A 435 25.56 21.09 -26.13
N GLU A 436 25.88 21.25 -24.84
CA GLU A 436 27.03 20.61 -24.20
C GLU A 436 26.91 19.08 -24.18
N GLY A 437 25.69 18.53 -24.23
CA GLY A 437 25.43 17.10 -24.24
C GLY A 437 25.11 16.48 -25.60
N CYS A 438 25.26 17.21 -26.73
CA CYS A 438 24.89 16.73 -28.06
C CYS A 438 26.04 16.81 -29.05
N ALA A 439 26.19 15.75 -29.88
CA ALA A 439 27.27 15.70 -30.90
C ALA A 439 27.04 16.61 -32.09
N ASN A 440 25.77 16.98 -32.41
CA ASN A 440 25.43 17.85 -33.53
C ASN A 440 24.09 18.59 -33.36
N LEU A 441 23.85 19.59 -34.20
CA LEU A 441 22.68 20.45 -34.12
C LEU A 441 21.34 19.73 -34.36
N THR A 442 21.37 18.65 -35.14
CA THR A 442 20.19 17.86 -35.46
C THR A 442 19.74 17.04 -34.25
N GLU A 443 20.68 16.53 -33.49
CA GLU A 443 20.44 15.81 -32.24
C GLU A 443 19.91 16.76 -31.15
N ALA A 444 20.50 17.95 -31.03
CA ALA A 444 20.03 18.97 -30.09
C ALA A 444 18.59 19.43 -30.42
N ALA A 445 18.26 19.61 -31.71
CA ALA A 445 16.92 19.96 -32.15
C ALA A 445 15.90 18.86 -31.77
N ARG A 446 16.25 17.59 -32.00
CA ARG A 446 15.41 16.44 -31.62
C ARG A 446 15.21 16.36 -30.11
N ARG A 447 16.26 16.57 -29.32
CA ARG A 447 16.22 16.50 -27.85
C ARG A 447 15.38 17.61 -27.22
N LEU A 448 15.36 18.79 -27.84
CA LEU A 448 14.54 19.94 -27.43
C LEU A 448 13.13 19.91 -28.04
N GLY A 449 12.79 18.94 -28.88
CA GLY A 449 11.49 18.88 -29.56
C GLY A 449 11.23 20.07 -30.53
N LEU A 450 12.30 20.66 -31.09
CA LEU A 450 12.22 21.84 -31.96
C LEU A 450 12.67 21.53 -33.38
N PRO A 451 12.05 22.13 -34.41
CA PRO A 451 12.61 22.12 -35.75
C PRO A 451 14.01 22.76 -35.79
N ARG A 452 14.92 22.21 -36.60
CA ARG A 452 16.32 22.68 -36.71
C ARG A 452 16.40 24.18 -37.00
N ALA A 453 15.54 24.70 -37.87
CA ALA A 453 15.47 26.12 -38.19
C ALA A 453 15.09 26.98 -36.97
N THR A 454 14.15 26.53 -36.18
CA THR A 454 13.71 27.21 -34.95
C THR A 454 14.82 27.22 -33.90
N LEU A 455 15.57 26.10 -33.75
CA LEU A 455 16.73 26.04 -32.85
C LEU A 455 17.81 27.04 -33.31
N GLN A 456 18.16 27.10 -34.60
CA GLN A 456 19.12 28.06 -35.13
C GLN A 456 18.71 29.52 -34.89
N TYR A 457 17.43 29.83 -35.08
CA TYR A 457 16.89 31.16 -34.78
C TYR A 457 17.05 31.51 -33.28
N LYS A 458 16.71 30.58 -32.38
CA LYS A 458 16.83 30.80 -30.94
C LYS A 458 18.29 30.94 -30.48
N LEU A 459 19.21 30.16 -31.02
CA LEU A 459 20.64 30.30 -30.75
C LEU A 459 21.16 31.68 -31.17
N LYS A 460 20.78 32.17 -32.37
CA LYS A 460 21.13 33.50 -32.86
C LYS A 460 20.50 34.61 -31.97
N LYS A 461 19.23 34.45 -31.58
CA LYS A 461 18.53 35.39 -30.70
C LYS A 461 19.23 35.54 -29.33
N HIS A 462 19.77 34.44 -28.77
CA HIS A 462 20.45 34.46 -27.47
C HIS A 462 21.98 34.66 -27.56
N GLY A 463 22.53 34.93 -28.76
CA GLY A 463 23.95 35.21 -28.97
C GLY A 463 24.86 33.99 -28.68
N ILE A 464 24.35 32.75 -28.82
CA ILE A 464 25.10 31.54 -28.59
C ILE A 464 25.86 31.17 -29.86
N GLN A 465 27.20 31.22 -29.79
CA GLN A 465 28.09 30.81 -30.90
C GLN A 465 28.43 29.32 -30.76
N LEU A 466 28.23 28.56 -31.83
CA LEU A 466 28.60 27.17 -31.92
C LEU A 466 30.08 27.02 -32.24
N ALA A 467 30.82 26.24 -31.47
CA ALA A 467 32.18 25.85 -31.85
C ALA A 467 32.13 25.02 -33.15
N ARG A 468 33.13 25.14 -34.02
CA ARG A 468 33.17 24.53 -35.36
C ARG A 468 32.96 23.01 -35.42
N THR A 469 33.05 22.32 -34.32
CA THR A 469 32.87 20.86 -34.17
C THR A 469 31.41 20.40 -34.19
N VAL A 470 30.44 21.28 -34.07
CA VAL A 470 29.00 20.95 -33.97
C VAL A 470 28.22 21.25 -35.24
N LEU A 471 28.89 21.68 -36.29
CA LEU A 471 28.29 22.10 -37.59
C LEU A 471 28.21 20.96 -38.62
N GLY A 472 28.57 19.74 -38.31
CA GLY A 472 28.53 18.56 -39.20
C GLY A 472 27.14 17.90 -39.28
#